data_88920afcecb5b1d1aad4e579de986777
#
_entry.id   88920afcecb5b1d1aad4e579de986777
#
_cell.length_a   1.000
_cell.length_b   1.000
_cell.length_c   1.000
_cell.angle_alpha   90.00
_cell.angle_beta   90.00
_cell.angle_gamma   90.00
#
_symmetry.space_group_name_H-M   'P 1'
#
loop_
_entity.id
_entity.type
_entity.pdbx_description
1 polymer ?
#
loop_
_entity_poly.entity_id
_entity_poly.type
_entity_poly.pdbx_seq_one_letter_code
_entity_poly.pdbx_strand_id
1 'polypeptide(L)'
;MEKFIKALEAERIETLEAYLLVSGFKDYKLIQEEEEALEVFDKQQWQEFRIGDLFDRVKTKKLPYKAKELPKEPQEEFSLPALTSSFMNQGLNYYVPKEGATVLQNVISIPSNSDVYRAYFQSQEFTVLSDAYAIDWIGSDKQLRPNDYLFIVPSINKVTDLPIYSYKNKLGGWNVVKDKLIKLPVNEKGEIHFDYMATLVQAIKKLAIKEVVLYTDRQIEVTKEVVQKGRK
;
A
#
# COMPACT_ATOMS: atom_id res chain seq x y z
N MET A 1 20.20 -20.79 27.03
CA MET A 1 20.04 -20.12 25.71
C MET A 1 18.87 -20.73 24.93
N GLU A 2 18.81 -22.04 24.72
CA GLU A 2 17.76 -22.71 23.95
C GLU A 2 16.33 -22.47 24.48
N LYS A 3 16.10 -22.57 25.82
CA LYS A 3 14.79 -22.25 26.41
C LYS A 3 14.34 -20.81 26.19
N PHE A 4 15.27 -19.86 26.19
CA PHE A 4 14.97 -18.45 25.93
C PHE A 4 14.56 -18.23 24.48
N ILE A 5 15.26 -18.83 23.52
CA ILE A 5 14.92 -18.75 22.10
C ILE A 5 13.52 -19.33 21.84
N LYS A 6 13.22 -20.52 22.37
CA LYS A 6 11.89 -21.14 22.24
C LYS A 6 10.76 -20.29 22.84
N ALA A 7 11.02 -19.63 23.98
CA ALA A 7 10.03 -18.74 24.60
C ALA A 7 9.77 -17.51 23.73
N LEU A 8 10.82 -16.90 23.17
CA LEU A 8 10.72 -15.76 22.27
C LEU A 8 10.02 -16.12 20.95
N GLU A 9 10.29 -17.29 20.40
CA GLU A 9 9.61 -17.81 19.21
C GLU A 9 8.12 -18.02 19.48
N ALA A 10 7.75 -18.63 20.61
CA ALA A 10 6.36 -18.84 20.99
C ALA A 10 5.61 -17.51 21.14
N GLU A 11 6.20 -16.52 21.83
CA GLU A 11 5.62 -15.17 21.97
C GLU A 11 5.38 -14.49 20.61
N ARG A 12 6.33 -14.59 19.68
CA ARG A 12 6.19 -14.04 18.33
C ARG A 12 5.11 -14.73 17.52
N ILE A 13 4.98 -16.06 17.63
CA ILE A 13 3.92 -16.82 16.96
C ILE A 13 2.54 -16.44 17.51
N GLU A 14 2.40 -16.29 18.84
CA GLU A 14 1.15 -15.82 19.47
C GLU A 14 0.79 -14.41 19.02
N THR A 15 1.77 -13.51 18.95
CA THR A 15 1.58 -12.13 18.46
C THR A 15 1.14 -12.12 16.99
N LEU A 16 1.76 -12.94 16.14
CA LEU A 16 1.39 -13.08 14.73
C LEU A 16 -0.02 -13.65 14.58
N GLU A 17 -0.38 -14.66 15.36
CA GLU A 17 -1.74 -15.24 15.37
C GLU A 17 -2.79 -14.18 15.73
N ALA A 18 -2.56 -13.44 16.81
CA ALA A 18 -3.44 -12.36 17.23
C ALA A 18 -3.61 -11.31 16.12
N TYR A 19 -2.52 -10.93 15.44
CA TYR A 19 -2.55 -10.01 14.32
C TYR A 19 -3.38 -10.56 13.16
N LEU A 20 -3.17 -11.82 12.76
CA LEU A 20 -3.91 -12.47 11.68
C LEU A 20 -5.42 -12.53 11.97
N LEU A 21 -5.80 -12.78 13.23
CA LEU A 21 -7.19 -12.79 13.67
C LEU A 21 -7.83 -11.40 13.60
N VAL A 22 -7.19 -10.40 14.22
CA VAL A 22 -7.72 -9.03 14.31
C VAL A 22 -7.79 -8.35 12.94
N SER A 23 -6.82 -8.62 12.06
CA SER A 23 -6.80 -8.08 10.69
C SER A 23 -7.73 -8.80 9.71
N GLY A 24 -8.34 -9.91 10.11
CA GLY A 24 -9.15 -10.77 9.24
C GLY A 24 -8.34 -11.60 8.24
N PHE A 25 -7.00 -11.56 8.31
CA PHE A 25 -6.12 -12.32 7.41
C PHE A 25 -6.07 -13.82 7.73
N LYS A 26 -6.63 -14.26 8.85
CA LYS A 26 -6.76 -15.68 9.19
C LYS A 26 -7.63 -16.44 8.18
N ASP A 27 -8.64 -15.79 7.60
CA ASP A 27 -9.46 -16.35 6.54
C ASP A 27 -8.77 -16.20 5.18
N TYR A 28 -8.00 -17.23 4.82
CA TYR A 28 -7.29 -17.33 3.54
C TYR A 28 -8.05 -18.13 2.48
N LYS A 29 -9.22 -18.71 2.81
CA LYS A 29 -9.99 -19.48 1.85
C LYS A 29 -10.70 -18.56 0.88
N LEU A 30 -10.58 -18.85 -0.41
CA LEU A 30 -11.30 -18.11 -1.43
C LEU A 30 -12.80 -18.46 -1.35
N ILE A 31 -13.63 -17.47 -1.58
CA ILE A 31 -15.06 -17.65 -1.87
C ILE A 31 -15.26 -17.74 -3.39
N GLN A 32 -16.42 -18.18 -3.83
CA GLN A 32 -16.69 -18.40 -5.25
C GLN A 32 -16.44 -17.16 -6.10
N GLU A 33 -16.85 -15.99 -5.67
CA GLU A 33 -16.66 -14.73 -6.40
C GLU A 33 -15.18 -14.36 -6.55
N GLU A 34 -14.34 -14.73 -5.57
CA GLU A 34 -12.90 -14.50 -5.61
C GLU A 34 -12.20 -15.48 -6.56
N GLU A 35 -12.64 -16.74 -6.60
CA GLU A 35 -12.15 -17.73 -7.57
C GLU A 35 -12.52 -17.32 -9.00
N GLU A 36 -13.79 -16.94 -9.23
CA GLU A 36 -14.26 -16.44 -10.52
C GLU A 36 -13.47 -15.21 -10.98
N ALA A 37 -13.18 -14.26 -10.07
CA ALA A 37 -12.43 -13.06 -10.40
C ALA A 37 -10.99 -13.38 -10.89
N LEU A 38 -10.36 -14.43 -10.33
CA LEU A 38 -9.06 -14.92 -10.78
C LEU A 38 -9.14 -15.61 -12.15
N GLU A 39 -10.16 -16.46 -12.35
CA GLU A 39 -10.34 -17.22 -13.59
C GLU A 39 -10.65 -16.35 -14.81
N VAL A 40 -11.40 -15.25 -14.61
CA VAL A 40 -11.76 -14.35 -15.71
C VAL A 40 -10.71 -13.30 -16.01
N PHE A 41 -9.60 -13.23 -15.27
CA PHE A 41 -8.58 -12.20 -15.41
C PHE A 41 -8.08 -12.02 -16.86
N ASP A 42 -7.77 -13.11 -17.53
CA ASP A 42 -7.28 -13.09 -18.93
C ASP A 42 -8.38 -12.76 -19.95
N LYS A 43 -9.65 -12.88 -19.56
CA LYS A 43 -10.82 -12.61 -20.41
C LYS A 43 -11.44 -11.24 -20.12
N GLN A 44 -11.02 -10.60 -19.04
CA GLN A 44 -11.54 -9.30 -18.62
C GLN A 44 -11.30 -8.25 -19.70
N GLN A 45 -12.30 -7.41 -19.92
CA GLN A 45 -12.14 -6.25 -20.81
C GLN A 45 -11.36 -5.14 -20.10
N TRP A 46 -10.34 -4.60 -20.79
CA TRP A 46 -9.47 -3.54 -20.30
C TRP A 46 -9.55 -2.32 -21.19
N GLN A 47 -9.57 -1.14 -20.58
CA GLN A 47 -9.55 0.13 -21.28
C GLN A 47 -8.44 1.03 -20.76
N GLU A 48 -7.90 1.89 -21.62
CA GLU A 48 -6.91 2.88 -21.23
C GLU A 48 -7.58 4.14 -20.70
N PHE A 49 -7.07 4.63 -19.58
CA PHE A 49 -7.50 5.85 -18.92
C PHE A 49 -6.30 6.75 -18.70
N ARG A 50 -6.43 8.04 -18.98
CA ARG A 50 -5.40 9.02 -18.68
C ARG A 50 -5.39 9.27 -17.17
N ILE A 51 -4.22 9.25 -16.54
CA ILE A 51 -4.11 9.41 -15.07
C ILE A 51 -4.72 10.74 -14.63
N GLY A 52 -4.51 11.83 -15.38
CA GLY A 52 -5.06 13.16 -15.07
C GLY A 52 -6.57 13.31 -15.23
N ASP A 53 -7.26 12.34 -15.85
CA ASP A 53 -8.73 12.31 -15.90
C ASP A 53 -9.31 11.56 -14.68
N LEU A 54 -8.49 10.75 -14.01
CA LEU A 54 -8.87 9.97 -12.84
C LEU A 54 -8.41 10.60 -11.52
N PHE A 55 -7.29 11.31 -11.54
CA PHE A 55 -6.66 11.89 -10.36
C PHE A 55 -6.24 13.34 -10.58
N ASP A 56 -6.20 14.12 -9.52
CA ASP A 56 -5.55 15.42 -9.52
C ASP A 56 -4.56 15.54 -8.37
N ARG A 57 -3.57 16.43 -8.55
CA ARG A 57 -2.56 16.69 -7.54
C ARG A 57 -3.16 17.47 -6.36
N VAL A 58 -3.00 16.93 -5.18
CA VAL A 58 -3.41 17.61 -3.94
C VAL A 58 -2.50 18.81 -3.67
N LYS A 59 -3.09 19.97 -3.42
CA LYS A 59 -2.36 21.16 -2.99
C LYS A 59 -1.94 21.03 -1.54
N THR A 60 -0.64 21.03 -1.29
CA THR A 60 -0.08 20.94 0.07
C THR A 60 0.64 22.22 0.45
N LYS A 61 0.56 22.59 1.73
CA LYS A 61 1.31 23.71 2.29
C LYS A 61 2.80 23.38 2.30
N LYS A 62 3.64 24.33 1.87
CA LYS A 62 5.08 24.20 2.02
C LYS A 62 5.43 24.36 3.51
N LEU A 63 6.08 23.37 4.06
CA LEU A 63 6.54 23.39 5.44
C LEU A 63 7.86 24.20 5.56
N PRO A 64 8.07 24.88 6.70
CA PRO A 64 9.25 25.74 6.89
C PRO A 64 10.53 24.95 7.18
N TYR A 65 10.45 23.64 7.32
CA TYR A 65 11.55 22.78 7.75
C TYR A 65 12.43 22.35 6.58
N LYS A 66 13.76 22.27 6.85
CA LYS A 66 14.69 21.56 5.97
C LYS A 66 14.78 20.10 6.40
N ALA A 67 14.88 19.19 5.46
CA ALA A 67 14.93 17.74 5.73
C ALA A 67 15.97 17.35 6.81
N LYS A 68 17.16 17.99 6.80
CA LYS A 68 18.22 17.75 7.79
C LYS A 68 17.90 18.17 9.24
N GLU A 69 16.86 18.99 9.43
CA GLU A 69 16.41 19.51 10.73
C GLU A 69 15.29 18.65 11.33
N LEU A 70 14.76 17.70 10.56
CA LEU A 70 13.64 16.86 10.95
C LEU A 70 14.10 15.53 11.58
N PRO A 71 13.41 15.06 12.63
CA PRO A 71 13.68 13.76 13.21
C PRO A 71 13.27 12.63 12.25
N LYS A 72 14.03 11.52 12.32
CA LYS A 72 13.76 10.29 11.55
C LYS A 72 12.84 9.30 12.28
N GLU A 73 12.62 9.53 13.56
CA GLU A 73 11.73 8.75 14.41
C GLU A 73 10.67 9.69 15.00
N PRO A 74 9.46 9.18 15.30
CA PRO A 74 8.41 10.00 15.85
C PRO A 74 8.80 10.53 17.24
N GLN A 75 8.50 11.79 17.48
CA GLN A 75 8.68 12.48 18.75
C GLN A 75 7.37 13.18 19.14
N GLU A 76 7.24 13.66 20.38
CA GLU A 76 5.99 14.20 20.90
C GLU A 76 5.35 15.27 19.99
N GLU A 77 6.13 16.25 19.55
CA GLU A 77 5.65 17.32 18.65
C GLU A 77 5.74 16.93 17.17
N PHE A 78 6.69 16.05 16.81
CA PHE A 78 6.98 15.61 15.45
C PHE A 78 6.42 14.20 15.23
N SER A 79 5.10 14.08 15.14
CA SER A 79 4.42 12.78 15.07
C SER A 79 3.84 12.45 13.70
N LEU A 80 3.68 13.45 12.80
CA LEU A 80 3.12 13.23 11.48
C LEU A 80 4.20 12.75 10.50
N PRO A 81 4.04 11.56 9.87
CA PRO A 81 4.93 11.07 8.83
C PRO A 81 5.06 12.07 7.67
N ALA A 82 6.28 12.36 7.24
CA ALA A 82 6.58 13.26 6.14
C ALA A 82 7.35 12.53 5.03
N LEU A 83 6.70 12.38 3.88
CA LEU A 83 7.22 11.63 2.76
C LEU A 83 8.12 12.50 1.86
N THR A 84 9.14 11.87 1.31
CA THR A 84 10.12 12.48 0.41
C THR A 84 10.20 11.72 -0.91
N SER A 85 11.22 12.02 -1.72
CA SER A 85 11.54 11.30 -2.94
C SER A 85 12.14 9.90 -2.73
N SER A 86 12.33 9.45 -1.50
CA SER A 86 12.87 8.12 -1.22
C SER A 86 11.91 7.01 -1.69
N PHE A 87 12.47 5.93 -2.21
CA PHE A 87 11.72 4.69 -2.45
C PHE A 87 11.77 3.73 -1.25
N MET A 88 12.64 3.99 -0.28
CA MET A 88 12.68 3.24 0.99
C MET A 88 11.49 3.61 1.86
N ASN A 89 10.92 2.62 2.56
CA ASN A 89 9.79 2.81 3.46
C ASN A 89 8.62 3.61 2.82
N GLN A 90 8.34 3.39 1.54
CA GLN A 90 7.32 4.13 0.78
C GLN A 90 7.49 5.66 0.81
N GLY A 91 8.71 6.14 0.93
CA GLY A 91 9.03 7.57 1.01
C GLY A 91 9.12 8.15 2.41
N LEU A 92 8.77 7.40 3.45
CA LEU A 92 8.85 7.85 4.84
C LEU A 92 10.31 7.99 5.28
N ASN A 93 10.72 9.22 5.56
CA ASN A 93 12.07 9.53 6.02
C ASN A 93 12.09 10.41 7.27
N TYR A 94 11.04 11.19 7.50
CA TYR A 94 11.03 12.21 8.57
C TYR A 94 9.65 12.30 9.20
N TYR A 95 9.60 13.02 10.31
CA TYR A 95 8.37 13.38 11.00
C TYR A 95 8.31 14.90 11.17
N VAL A 96 7.11 15.47 11.11
CA VAL A 96 6.84 16.91 11.27
C VAL A 96 5.71 17.11 12.28
N PRO A 97 5.58 18.34 12.83
CA PRO A 97 4.39 18.68 13.59
C PRO A 97 3.13 18.62 12.72
N LYS A 98 2.05 18.09 13.27
CA LYS A 98 0.75 18.05 12.59
C LYS A 98 0.18 19.46 12.39
N GLU A 99 0.45 20.35 13.33
CA GLU A 99 0.07 21.75 13.25
C GLU A 99 0.75 22.46 12.07
N GLY A 100 -0.04 23.15 11.25
CA GLY A 100 0.44 23.86 10.06
C GLY A 100 0.71 22.99 8.84
N ALA A 101 0.74 21.65 8.97
CA ALA A 101 0.88 20.71 7.85
C ALA A 101 -0.46 20.50 7.14
N THR A 102 -0.40 20.12 5.86
CA THR A 102 -1.54 19.51 5.17
C THR A 102 -1.53 18.02 5.48
N VAL A 103 -2.48 17.58 6.30
CA VAL A 103 -2.63 16.16 6.63
C VAL A 103 -3.39 15.47 5.53
N LEU A 104 -2.83 14.40 4.99
CA LEU A 104 -3.37 13.57 3.92
C LEU A 104 -3.60 12.15 4.44
N GLN A 105 -4.60 11.46 3.91
CA GLN A 105 -4.90 10.07 4.21
C GLN A 105 -5.72 9.46 3.07
N ASN A 106 -5.59 8.17 2.81
CA ASN A 106 -6.31 7.45 1.77
C ASN A 106 -6.13 8.02 0.35
N VAL A 107 -4.92 8.44 0.04
CA VAL A 107 -4.51 8.97 -1.27
C VAL A 107 -3.23 8.28 -1.76
N ILE A 108 -2.82 8.57 -2.99
CA ILE A 108 -1.59 8.03 -3.58
C ILE A 108 -0.47 9.06 -3.45
N SER A 109 0.68 8.64 -2.91
CA SER A 109 1.92 9.44 -2.92
C SER A 109 2.83 9.03 -4.06
N ILE A 110 3.51 10.01 -4.67
CA ILE A 110 4.47 9.81 -5.76
C ILE A 110 5.71 10.67 -5.50
N PRO A 111 6.93 10.10 -5.58
CA PRO A 111 8.16 10.88 -5.54
C PRO A 111 8.32 11.70 -6.82
N SER A 112 8.73 12.97 -6.72
CA SER A 112 8.89 13.86 -7.88
C SER A 112 10.34 14.03 -8.36
N ASN A 113 11.32 13.74 -7.49
CA ASN A 113 12.75 13.89 -7.73
C ASN A 113 13.50 12.64 -7.25
N SER A 114 13.38 11.54 -7.95
CA SER A 114 14.00 10.26 -7.57
C SER A 114 14.54 9.53 -8.80
N ASP A 115 15.31 8.50 -8.60
CA ASP A 115 15.64 7.50 -9.63
C ASP A 115 14.57 6.40 -9.72
N VAL A 116 13.63 6.37 -8.78
CA VAL A 116 12.50 5.45 -8.72
C VAL A 116 11.22 6.26 -8.50
N TYR A 117 10.30 6.20 -9.45
CA TYR A 117 9.03 6.93 -9.42
C TYR A 117 7.86 6.02 -9.10
N ARG A 118 8.00 5.26 -8.03
CA ARG A 118 6.99 4.31 -7.58
C ARG A 118 5.91 5.02 -6.77
N ALA A 119 4.67 4.90 -7.23
CA ALA A 119 3.49 5.34 -6.49
C ALA A 119 3.19 4.38 -5.33
N TYR A 120 2.64 4.91 -4.23
CA TYR A 120 2.22 4.16 -3.05
C TYR A 120 0.87 4.63 -2.56
N PHE A 121 -0.02 3.69 -2.22
CA PHE A 121 -1.23 4.00 -1.48
C PHE A 121 -0.89 4.24 -0.01
N GLN A 122 -1.33 5.37 0.52
CA GLN A 122 -1.10 5.78 1.89
C GLN A 122 -2.41 5.73 2.67
N SER A 123 -2.58 4.68 3.47
CA SER A 123 -3.80 4.46 4.27
C SER A 123 -3.78 5.18 5.62
N GLN A 124 -2.61 5.65 6.06
CA GLN A 124 -2.42 6.36 7.32
C GLN A 124 -2.21 7.85 7.06
N GLU A 125 -2.37 8.67 8.11
CA GLU A 125 -2.10 10.10 8.05
C GLU A 125 -0.63 10.37 7.72
N PHE A 126 -0.40 11.30 6.82
CA PHE A 126 0.93 11.74 6.40
C PHE A 126 0.89 13.15 5.81
N THR A 127 2.05 13.69 5.51
CA THR A 127 2.23 14.84 4.63
C THR A 127 3.38 14.60 3.65
N VAL A 128 3.55 15.50 2.68
CA VAL A 128 4.66 15.42 1.72
C VAL A 128 5.60 16.62 1.88
N LEU A 129 6.90 16.37 1.72
CA LEU A 129 7.89 17.41 1.54
C LEU A 129 8.05 17.76 0.05
N SER A 130 8.94 18.72 -0.26
CA SER A 130 9.07 19.32 -1.61
C SER A 130 9.36 18.33 -2.74
N ASP A 131 9.93 17.17 -2.43
CA ASP A 131 10.38 16.17 -3.41
C ASP A 131 9.39 15.03 -3.62
N ALA A 132 8.18 15.16 -3.08
CA ALA A 132 7.07 14.25 -3.30
C ALA A 132 5.76 15.02 -3.46
N TYR A 133 4.75 14.37 -4.01
CA TYR A 133 3.39 14.92 -4.08
C TYR A 133 2.37 13.81 -3.87
N ALA A 134 1.15 14.20 -3.55
CA ALA A 134 0.02 13.29 -3.48
C ALA A 134 -0.97 13.59 -4.61
N ILE A 135 -1.66 12.55 -5.06
CA ILE A 135 -2.78 12.64 -5.98
C ILE A 135 -4.02 12.01 -5.37
N ASP A 136 -5.16 12.64 -5.58
CA ASP A 136 -6.46 12.18 -5.09
C ASP A 136 -7.40 11.90 -6.24
N TRP A 137 -8.36 11.02 -6.02
CA TRP A 137 -9.35 10.59 -6.99
C TRP A 137 -10.33 11.70 -7.36
N ILE A 138 -10.53 11.93 -8.65
CA ILE A 138 -11.50 12.86 -9.20
C ILE A 138 -12.37 12.24 -10.31
N GLY A 139 -12.13 10.99 -10.69
CA GLY A 139 -12.76 10.35 -11.85
C GLY A 139 -14.27 10.11 -11.72
N SER A 140 -14.82 10.20 -10.52
CA SER A 140 -16.26 10.16 -10.24
C SER A 140 -16.52 10.50 -8.77
N ASP A 141 -17.81 10.65 -8.40
CA ASP A 141 -18.23 10.90 -7.00
C ASP A 141 -18.02 9.67 -6.09
N LYS A 142 -17.57 8.53 -6.62
CA LYS A 142 -17.29 7.34 -5.84
C LYS A 142 -16.07 7.55 -4.94
N GLN A 143 -16.23 7.30 -3.64
CA GLN A 143 -15.11 7.17 -2.73
C GLN A 143 -14.43 5.80 -2.96
N LEU A 144 -13.14 5.82 -3.30
CA LEU A 144 -12.36 4.60 -3.51
C LEU A 144 -12.12 3.86 -2.20
N ARG A 145 -12.24 2.54 -2.25
CA ARG A 145 -11.88 1.64 -1.15
C ARG A 145 -10.36 1.36 -1.17
N PRO A 146 -9.76 0.94 -0.05
CA PRO A 146 -8.33 0.55 -0.04
C PRO A 146 -7.96 -0.46 -1.13
N ASN A 147 -8.82 -1.44 -1.44
CA ASN A 147 -8.57 -2.42 -2.48
C ASN A 147 -8.59 -1.81 -3.90
N ASP A 148 -9.41 -0.77 -4.13
CA ASP A 148 -9.41 -0.05 -5.41
C ASP A 148 -8.05 0.65 -5.63
N TYR A 149 -7.52 1.33 -4.61
CA TYR A 149 -6.17 1.92 -4.65
C TYR A 149 -5.07 0.88 -4.85
N LEU A 150 -5.15 -0.27 -4.13
CA LEU A 150 -4.17 -1.35 -4.26
C LEU A 150 -4.17 -2.00 -5.64
N PHE A 151 -5.26 -1.92 -6.39
CA PHE A 151 -5.33 -2.31 -7.79
C PHE A 151 -4.74 -1.24 -8.72
N ILE A 152 -5.08 0.04 -8.49
CA ILE A 152 -4.68 1.16 -9.37
C ILE A 152 -3.19 1.45 -9.25
N VAL A 153 -2.61 1.43 -8.05
CA VAL A 153 -1.19 1.74 -7.82
C VAL A 153 -0.24 0.90 -8.67
N PRO A 154 -0.37 -0.44 -8.77
CA PRO A 154 0.43 -1.23 -9.71
C PRO A 154 0.25 -0.83 -11.17
N SER A 155 -0.95 -0.40 -11.58
CA SER A 155 -1.21 0.06 -12.95
C SER A 155 -0.48 1.38 -13.24
N ILE A 156 -0.42 2.30 -12.28
CA ILE A 156 0.40 3.53 -12.36
C ILE A 156 1.89 3.14 -12.42
N ASN A 157 2.35 2.24 -11.56
CA ASN A 157 3.75 1.84 -11.50
C ASN A 157 4.23 1.17 -12.80
N LYS A 158 3.36 0.48 -13.52
CA LYS A 158 3.69 -0.06 -14.86
C LYS A 158 4.13 1.01 -15.85
N VAL A 159 3.70 2.25 -15.70
CA VAL A 159 3.99 3.34 -16.63
C VAL A 159 4.90 4.42 -16.05
N THR A 160 5.20 4.38 -14.76
CA THR A 160 6.06 5.36 -14.07
C THR A 160 7.34 4.75 -13.49
N ASP A 161 7.32 3.51 -12.99
CA ASP A 161 8.49 2.81 -12.44
C ASP A 161 9.32 2.15 -13.55
N LEU A 162 9.83 2.96 -14.45
CA LEU A 162 10.60 2.54 -15.62
C LEU A 162 12.02 3.13 -15.58
N PRO A 163 13.05 2.43 -16.12
CA PRO A 163 14.44 2.92 -16.10
C PRO A 163 14.65 4.31 -16.72
N ILE A 164 13.76 4.73 -17.64
CA ILE A 164 13.81 6.06 -18.25
C ILE A 164 13.45 7.18 -17.24
N TYR A 165 12.72 6.85 -16.16
CA TYR A 165 12.33 7.78 -15.11
C TYR A 165 13.46 7.91 -14.08
N SER A 166 14.60 8.42 -14.51
CA SER A 166 15.69 8.75 -13.61
C SER A 166 15.61 10.19 -13.14
N TYR A 167 16.28 10.50 -12.04
CA TYR A 167 16.44 11.88 -11.55
C TYR A 167 16.93 12.84 -12.64
N LYS A 168 17.85 12.37 -13.49
CA LYS A 168 18.40 13.14 -14.61
C LYS A 168 17.33 13.57 -15.61
N ASN A 169 16.37 12.73 -15.88
CA ASN A 169 15.33 12.97 -16.90
C ASN A 169 14.13 13.75 -16.35
N LYS A 170 13.97 13.85 -15.03
CA LYS A 170 12.91 14.62 -14.32
C LYS A 170 11.48 14.31 -14.81
N LEU A 171 11.20 13.06 -15.17
CA LEU A 171 9.92 12.65 -15.75
C LEU A 171 8.83 12.35 -14.70
N GLY A 172 9.18 12.29 -13.41
CA GLY A 172 8.24 11.96 -12.34
C GLY A 172 7.34 13.10 -11.86
N GLY A 173 7.51 14.30 -12.41
CA GLY A 173 6.66 15.43 -12.07
C GLY A 173 5.21 15.23 -12.56
N TRP A 174 4.25 15.80 -11.83
CA TRP A 174 2.82 15.67 -12.15
C TRP A 174 2.48 16.06 -13.60
N ASN A 175 3.12 17.10 -14.14
CA ASN A 175 2.91 17.54 -15.53
C ASN A 175 3.21 16.46 -16.58
N VAL A 176 4.01 15.45 -16.25
CA VAL A 176 4.32 14.31 -17.11
C VAL A 176 3.46 13.12 -16.76
N VAL A 177 3.33 12.80 -15.46
CA VAL A 177 2.62 11.61 -14.98
C VAL A 177 1.13 11.66 -15.32
N LYS A 178 0.49 12.83 -15.21
CA LYS A 178 -0.94 13.01 -15.52
C LYS A 178 -1.32 12.62 -16.94
N ASP A 179 -0.37 12.69 -17.89
CA ASP A 179 -0.62 12.40 -19.30
C ASP A 179 -0.37 10.93 -19.67
N LYS A 180 0.06 10.10 -18.71
CA LYS A 180 0.24 8.66 -18.92
C LYS A 180 -1.10 7.94 -18.92
N LEU A 181 -1.16 6.87 -19.74
CA LEU A 181 -2.32 5.99 -19.82
C LEU A 181 -2.08 4.74 -18.95
N ILE A 182 -3.06 4.42 -18.13
CA ILE A 182 -3.10 3.17 -17.35
C ILE A 182 -4.25 2.30 -17.83
N LYS A 183 -4.08 0.99 -17.76
CA LYS A 183 -5.14 0.03 -18.10
C LYS A 183 -5.89 -0.36 -16.86
N LEU A 184 -7.21 -0.19 -16.89
CA LEU A 184 -8.11 -0.64 -15.83
C LEU A 184 -9.22 -1.52 -16.43
N PRO A 185 -9.75 -2.48 -15.65
CA PRO A 185 -10.84 -3.34 -16.11
C PRO A 185 -12.13 -2.53 -16.22
N VAL A 186 -12.93 -2.84 -17.23
CA VAL A 186 -14.23 -2.21 -17.44
C VAL A 186 -15.36 -3.23 -17.46
N ASN A 187 -16.57 -2.80 -17.07
CA ASN A 187 -17.79 -3.56 -17.17
C ASN A 187 -18.34 -3.51 -18.62
N GLU A 188 -19.47 -4.19 -18.86
CA GLU A 188 -20.13 -4.21 -20.17
C GLU A 188 -20.56 -2.83 -20.70
N LYS A 189 -20.67 -1.83 -19.81
CA LYS A 189 -21.00 -0.45 -20.17
C LYS A 189 -19.76 0.41 -20.49
N GLY A 190 -18.56 -0.16 -20.37
CA GLY A 190 -17.28 0.56 -20.52
C GLY A 190 -16.89 1.41 -19.32
N GLU A 191 -17.54 1.24 -18.16
CA GLU A 191 -17.22 1.92 -16.92
C GLU A 191 -16.18 1.13 -16.13
N ILE A 192 -15.33 1.80 -15.32
CA ILE A 192 -14.33 1.12 -14.47
C ILE A 192 -15.02 0.11 -13.55
N HIS A 193 -14.58 -1.14 -13.60
CA HIS A 193 -15.19 -2.26 -12.87
C HIS A 193 -14.61 -2.39 -11.46
N PHE A 194 -14.92 -1.43 -10.58
CA PHE A 194 -14.38 -1.36 -9.22
C PHE A 194 -14.66 -2.61 -8.37
N ASP A 195 -15.83 -3.23 -8.52
CA ASP A 195 -16.14 -4.42 -7.71
C ASP A 195 -15.27 -5.60 -8.11
N TYR A 196 -15.02 -5.79 -9.41
CA TYR A 196 -14.04 -6.76 -9.87
C TYR A 196 -12.63 -6.47 -9.33
N MET A 197 -12.18 -5.20 -9.39
CA MET A 197 -10.88 -4.79 -8.86
C MET A 197 -10.73 -5.15 -7.38
N ALA A 198 -11.74 -4.80 -6.56
CA ALA A 198 -11.71 -5.05 -5.14
C ALA A 198 -11.75 -6.54 -4.79
N THR A 199 -12.55 -7.34 -5.50
CA THR A 199 -12.65 -8.79 -5.34
C THR A 199 -11.34 -9.47 -5.72
N LEU A 200 -10.74 -9.10 -6.86
CA LEU A 200 -9.45 -9.65 -7.29
C LEU A 200 -8.32 -9.33 -6.29
N VAL A 201 -8.25 -8.08 -5.79
CA VAL A 201 -7.27 -7.72 -4.78
C VAL A 201 -7.48 -8.52 -3.49
N GLN A 202 -8.73 -8.76 -3.09
CA GLN A 202 -9.03 -9.57 -1.92
C GLN A 202 -8.58 -11.02 -2.11
N ALA A 203 -8.85 -11.61 -3.28
CA ALA A 203 -8.39 -12.95 -3.64
C ALA A 203 -6.85 -13.05 -3.56
N ILE A 204 -6.14 -12.08 -4.16
CA ILE A 204 -4.68 -12.04 -4.15
C ILE A 204 -4.13 -11.92 -2.72
N LYS A 205 -4.75 -11.09 -1.86
CA LYS A 205 -4.36 -10.98 -0.44
C LYS A 205 -4.48 -12.31 0.28
N LYS A 206 -5.59 -13.02 0.09
CA LYS A 206 -5.82 -14.34 0.69
C LYS A 206 -4.79 -15.37 0.23
N LEU A 207 -4.47 -15.38 -1.07
CA LEU A 207 -3.43 -16.27 -1.61
C LEU A 207 -2.04 -15.92 -1.07
N ALA A 208 -1.71 -14.63 -0.96
CA ALA A 208 -0.41 -14.18 -0.46
C ALA A 208 -0.19 -14.52 1.03
N ILE A 209 -1.25 -14.44 1.86
CA ILE A 209 -1.14 -14.69 3.30
C ILE A 209 -1.26 -16.18 3.67
N LYS A 210 -1.79 -17.02 2.79
CA LYS A 210 -2.09 -18.42 3.04
C LYS A 210 -0.95 -19.19 3.70
N GLU A 211 0.25 -19.12 3.14
CA GLU A 211 1.40 -19.87 3.67
C GLU A 211 1.82 -19.40 5.07
N VAL A 212 1.66 -18.10 5.36
CA VAL A 212 1.92 -17.53 6.69
C VAL A 212 0.91 -18.08 7.69
N VAL A 213 -0.37 -18.13 7.36
CA VAL A 213 -1.41 -18.69 8.23
C VAL A 213 -1.15 -20.16 8.49
N LEU A 214 -0.89 -20.96 7.46
CA LEU A 214 -0.60 -22.39 7.59
C LEU A 214 0.66 -22.66 8.42
N TYR A 215 1.69 -21.82 8.27
CA TYR A 215 2.89 -21.90 9.12
C TYR A 215 2.55 -21.62 10.58
N THR A 216 1.83 -20.54 10.86
CA THR A 216 1.44 -20.13 12.21
C THR A 216 0.61 -21.23 12.90
N ASP A 217 -0.37 -21.80 12.20
CA ASP A 217 -1.21 -22.88 12.71
C ASP A 217 -0.39 -24.10 13.11
N ARG A 218 0.56 -24.53 12.26
CA ARG A 218 1.46 -25.65 12.56
C ARG A 218 2.32 -25.39 13.80
N GLN A 219 2.86 -24.18 13.96
CA GLN A 219 3.69 -23.85 15.11
C GLN A 219 2.87 -23.85 16.41
N ILE A 220 1.64 -23.38 16.38
CA ILE A 220 0.73 -23.40 17.53
C ILE A 220 0.39 -24.84 17.92
N GLU A 221 0.10 -25.71 16.96
CA GLU A 221 -0.18 -27.15 17.24
C GLU A 221 1.02 -27.84 17.89
N VAL A 222 2.22 -27.66 17.33
CA VAL A 222 3.46 -28.23 17.90
C VAL A 222 3.68 -27.74 19.34
N THR A 223 3.47 -26.47 19.60
CA THR A 223 3.61 -25.90 20.95
C THR A 223 2.61 -26.51 21.93
N LYS A 224 1.35 -26.68 21.53
CA LYS A 224 0.31 -27.32 22.36
C LYS A 224 0.66 -28.77 22.69
N GLU A 225 1.15 -29.55 21.73
CA GLU A 225 1.56 -30.93 21.93
C GLU A 225 2.72 -31.06 22.94
N VAL A 226 3.73 -30.18 22.83
CA VAL A 226 4.87 -30.14 23.74
C VAL A 226 4.44 -29.86 25.18
N VAL A 227 3.53 -28.86 25.34
CA VAL A 227 2.99 -28.53 26.68
C VAL A 227 2.17 -29.66 27.28
N GLN A 228 1.37 -30.35 26.45
CA GLN A 228 0.59 -31.53 26.95
C GLN A 228 1.47 -32.69 27.33
N LYS A 229 2.54 -33.00 26.60
CA LYS A 229 3.50 -34.09 26.92
C LYS A 229 4.36 -33.77 28.14
N GLY A 230 4.64 -32.49 28.41
CA GLY A 230 5.40 -32.09 29.61
C GLY A 230 4.61 -32.04 30.91
N ARG A 231 3.27 -32.26 30.85
CA ARG A 231 2.38 -32.35 32.03
C ARG A 231 2.06 -33.79 32.46
N LYS A 232 2.57 -34.78 31.75
CA LYS A 232 2.53 -36.20 32.13
C LYS A 232 3.88 -36.62 32.69
#